data_9b29c99d4f4e0133fdfc9e5c3fe6feee
#
_entry.id   9b29c99d4f4e0133fdfc9e5c3fe6feee
#
_cell.length_a   1.000
_cell.length_b   1.000
_cell.length_c   1.000
_cell.angle_alpha   90.00
_cell.angle_beta   90.00
_cell.angle_gamma   90.00
#
_symmetry.space_group_name_H-M   'P 1'
#
loop_
_entity.id
_entity.type
_entity.pdbx_description
1 polymer ?
#
loop_
_entity_poly.entity_id
_entity_poly.type
_entity_poly.pdbx_seq_one_letter_code
_entity_poly.pdbx_strand_id
1 'polypeptide(L)'
;MRPRTLRTSLATLTASLAAAGCLVAAGPAAGPATAQERPQRNACSPAVSLAEYSDALDKTTYDGTYVGNLSALARDGRGTVAALSDRSALFRLDARTLKPRDVTPLADENGAALDAEGLVVDRDGSYLVSSETEPSVRRYSRTGEILGRLPVPDDLRTAPEGGARANGSFEGLTLLPGGRTLIASMEYPLAGDPADTVRLQSWRRTGHGDFRLGTRYTYRTDPGLGVSEVTATPSGRLLVLERGFTSGVGNTVRLYLTDRPGGGTALGKRLLADLADCPSLGATAGQPQPNPLLDNYEGMAVTGRTEGRLDVLIVSDDNQNAVQTTRFLRLRVRA
;
A
#
# COMPACT_ATOMS: atom_id res chain seq x y z
N MET A 1 -64.54 -26.92 47.16
CA MET A 1 -64.46 -28.01 48.19
C MET A 1 -63.09 -27.93 48.83
N ARG A 2 -63.05 -27.64 50.11
CA ARG A 2 -61.91 -27.69 51.02
C ARG A 2 -61.63 -29.16 51.41
N PRO A 3 -60.68 -29.44 52.29
CA PRO A 3 -59.17 -29.42 52.27
C PRO A 3 -58.63 -30.80 52.75
N ARG A 4 -57.36 -30.95 52.87
CA ARG A 4 -56.78 -31.67 54.02
C ARG A 4 -55.31 -31.48 54.18
N THR A 5 -55.00 -30.90 55.32
CA THR A 5 -53.69 -30.82 56.04
C THR A 5 -53.28 -32.22 56.52
N LEU A 6 -51.93 -32.42 56.56
CA LEU A 6 -51.33 -33.26 57.62
C LEU A 6 -49.95 -32.74 57.96
N ARG A 7 -49.76 -32.61 59.26
CA ARG A 7 -48.57 -32.20 60.05
C ARG A 7 -47.72 -33.42 60.35
N THR A 8 -46.51 -33.05 60.80
CA THR A 8 -45.60 -33.71 61.77
C THR A 8 -44.32 -34.17 61.11
N SER A 9 -43.07 -34.04 61.66
CA SER A 9 -42.60 -33.73 63.02
C SER A 9 -41.16 -33.33 63.02
N LEU A 10 -40.75 -32.52 63.99
CA LEU A 10 -39.38 -32.19 64.36
C LEU A 10 -38.54 -33.43 64.71
N ALA A 11 -37.30 -33.43 64.29
CA ALA A 11 -36.22 -34.11 65.01
C ALA A 11 -34.95 -33.27 64.94
N THR A 12 -34.64 -32.70 66.08
CA THR A 12 -33.39 -32.04 66.41
C THR A 12 -32.29 -33.07 66.63
N LEU A 13 -31.17 -32.91 65.92
CA LEU A 13 -29.90 -33.52 66.30
C LEU A 13 -28.81 -32.45 66.32
N THR A 14 -28.32 -32.18 67.51
CA THR A 14 -27.14 -31.42 67.84
C THR A 14 -25.90 -32.26 67.52
N ALA A 15 -24.99 -31.74 66.74
CA ALA A 15 -23.62 -32.26 66.61
C ALA A 15 -22.62 -31.13 66.57
N SER A 16 -21.60 -31.30 67.32
CA SER A 16 -20.62 -30.38 67.83
C SER A 16 -19.65 -29.78 66.81
N LEU A 17 -19.31 -28.50 67.00
CA LEU A 17 -18.24 -27.82 66.28
C LEU A 17 -16.85 -28.49 66.56
N ALA A 18 -16.15 -28.79 65.48
CA ALA A 18 -14.70 -28.87 65.48
C ALA A 18 -14.18 -27.79 64.45
N ALA A 19 -13.63 -26.72 65.02
CA ALA A 19 -12.99 -25.68 64.25
C ALA A 19 -11.62 -26.18 63.77
N ALA A 20 -11.50 -26.51 62.50
CA ALA A 20 -10.21 -26.68 61.84
C ALA A 20 -9.89 -25.38 61.06
N GLY A 21 -8.95 -24.58 61.59
CA GLY A 21 -8.46 -23.38 60.94
C GLY A 21 -7.63 -23.75 59.71
N CYS A 22 -8.16 -23.52 58.50
CA CYS A 22 -7.37 -23.50 57.28
C CYS A 22 -6.75 -22.13 57.14
N LEU A 23 -5.45 -22.03 57.37
CA LEU A 23 -4.61 -20.92 56.92
C LEU A 23 -4.56 -20.96 55.40
N VAL A 24 -5.33 -20.10 54.75
CA VAL A 24 -5.20 -19.83 53.31
C VAL A 24 -4.00 -18.93 53.12
N ALA A 25 -2.86 -19.51 52.73
CA ALA A 25 -1.74 -18.76 52.23
C ALA A 25 -2.16 -18.05 50.92
N ALA A 26 -2.29 -16.72 50.97
CA ALA A 26 -2.46 -15.90 49.79
C ALA A 26 -1.16 -15.98 48.97
N GLY A 27 -1.14 -16.83 47.95
CA GLY A 27 -0.11 -16.83 46.92
C GLY A 27 -0.19 -15.51 46.11
N PRO A 28 0.94 -15.00 45.59
CA PRO A 28 0.95 -13.79 44.78
C PRO A 28 0.02 -13.99 43.59
N ALA A 29 -0.93 -13.08 43.41
CA ALA A 29 -1.79 -13.05 42.25
C ALA A 29 -0.90 -12.98 41.00
N ALA A 30 -0.92 -14.01 40.14
CA ALA A 30 -0.29 -13.98 38.86
C ALA A 30 -0.94 -12.84 38.07
N GLY A 31 -0.22 -11.77 37.80
CA GLY A 31 -0.64 -10.71 36.91
C GLY A 31 -0.97 -11.31 35.51
N PRO A 32 -1.79 -10.63 34.72
CA PRO A 32 -2.12 -11.14 33.41
C PRO A 32 -0.84 -11.41 32.64
N ALA A 33 -0.63 -12.66 32.25
CA ALA A 33 0.48 -13.05 31.39
C ALA A 33 0.32 -12.26 30.09
N THR A 34 1.20 -11.30 29.86
CA THR A 34 1.32 -10.66 28.55
C THR A 34 1.63 -11.76 27.58
N ALA A 35 0.68 -12.05 26.69
CA ALA A 35 0.88 -13.01 25.62
C ALA A 35 2.10 -12.55 24.81
N GLN A 36 3.22 -13.21 25.00
CA GLN A 36 4.44 -12.95 24.26
C GLN A 36 4.16 -13.36 22.82
N GLU A 37 3.96 -12.36 21.94
CA GLU A 37 3.72 -12.62 20.52
C GLU A 37 4.87 -13.48 19.99
N ARG A 38 4.52 -14.64 19.43
CA ARG A 38 5.52 -15.50 18.79
C ARG A 38 6.25 -14.71 17.73
N PRO A 39 7.58 -14.81 17.61
CA PRO A 39 8.33 -14.16 16.55
C PRO A 39 7.68 -14.48 15.20
N GLN A 40 7.35 -13.46 14.42
CA GLN A 40 6.73 -13.65 13.13
C GLN A 40 7.76 -14.23 12.17
N ARG A 41 7.41 -15.35 11.53
CA ARG A 41 8.26 -15.95 10.50
C ARG A 41 8.50 -14.93 9.39
N ASN A 42 9.76 -14.80 8.94
CA ASN A 42 10.19 -13.87 7.90
C ASN A 42 9.88 -12.39 8.23
N ALA A 43 10.03 -11.98 9.48
CA ALA A 43 9.83 -10.59 9.89
C ALA A 43 10.90 -9.68 9.26
N CYS A 44 10.44 -8.57 8.66
CA CYS A 44 11.26 -7.42 8.30
C CYS A 44 11.30 -6.42 9.48
N SER A 45 10.22 -6.41 10.28
CA SER A 45 10.04 -5.59 11.47
C SER A 45 8.92 -6.19 12.33
N PRO A 46 8.62 -5.65 13.53
CA PRO A 46 7.44 -6.05 14.30
C PRO A 46 6.11 -5.82 13.56
N ALA A 47 6.08 -4.89 12.59
CA ALA A 47 4.88 -4.53 11.84
C ALA A 47 4.78 -5.22 10.46
N VAL A 48 5.88 -5.67 9.88
CA VAL A 48 5.92 -6.20 8.51
C VAL A 48 6.65 -7.53 8.45
N SER A 49 6.11 -8.48 7.70
CA SER A 49 6.81 -9.71 7.32
C SER A 49 6.68 -9.96 5.84
N LEU A 50 7.71 -10.57 5.25
CA LEU A 50 7.74 -11.04 3.88
C LEU A 50 7.15 -12.45 3.81
N ALA A 51 6.04 -12.61 3.10
CA ALA A 51 5.43 -13.93 2.90
C ALA A 51 6.17 -14.71 1.80
N GLU A 52 6.40 -14.08 0.67
CA GLU A 52 7.11 -14.62 -0.48
C GLU A 52 7.58 -13.51 -1.43
N TYR A 53 8.48 -13.85 -2.34
CA TYR A 53 8.79 -13.04 -3.51
C TYR A 53 8.65 -13.86 -4.79
N SER A 54 8.58 -13.19 -5.94
CA SER A 54 8.50 -13.82 -7.25
C SER A 54 9.15 -12.98 -8.32
N ASP A 55 10.09 -13.59 -9.05
CA ASP A 55 10.73 -13.04 -10.25
C ASP A 55 10.18 -13.72 -11.52
N ALA A 56 9.03 -14.40 -11.42
CA ALA A 56 8.50 -15.24 -12.50
C ALA A 56 8.11 -14.45 -13.76
N LEU A 57 7.95 -13.14 -13.66
CA LEU A 57 7.68 -12.27 -14.80
C LEU A 57 8.91 -11.52 -15.31
N ASP A 58 10.05 -11.63 -14.62
CA ASP A 58 11.26 -10.94 -15.04
C ASP A 58 11.69 -11.33 -16.46
N LYS A 59 11.93 -10.34 -17.30
CA LYS A 59 12.36 -10.49 -18.71
C LYS A 59 11.41 -11.37 -19.55
N THR A 60 10.11 -11.39 -19.22
CA THR A 60 9.10 -12.12 -19.99
C THR A 60 8.29 -11.20 -20.90
N THR A 61 7.54 -11.80 -21.80
CA THR A 61 6.55 -11.11 -22.65
C THR A 61 5.19 -11.80 -22.54
N TYR A 62 4.13 -11.04 -22.73
CA TYR A 62 2.77 -11.54 -22.83
C TYR A 62 2.06 -10.88 -24.03
N ASP A 63 1.53 -11.67 -24.93
CA ASP A 63 0.89 -11.22 -26.17
C ASP A 63 1.74 -10.19 -26.95
N GLY A 64 3.04 -10.48 -27.06
CA GLY A 64 4.02 -9.62 -27.74
C GLY A 64 4.46 -8.38 -26.94
N THR A 65 3.88 -8.09 -25.77
CA THR A 65 4.22 -6.95 -24.92
C THR A 65 5.17 -7.38 -23.80
N TYR A 66 6.25 -6.62 -23.57
CA TYR A 66 7.18 -6.85 -22.49
C TYR A 66 6.50 -6.66 -21.13
N VAL A 67 6.64 -7.63 -20.21
CA VAL A 67 6.07 -7.56 -18.86
C VAL A 67 7.12 -7.01 -17.91
N GLY A 68 7.25 -5.71 -17.88
CA GLY A 68 8.22 -4.98 -17.07
C GLY A 68 7.91 -3.50 -17.07
N ASN A 69 8.83 -2.69 -16.54
CA ASN A 69 8.62 -1.26 -16.32
C ASN A 69 7.34 -1.02 -15.49
N LEU A 70 7.12 -1.81 -14.44
CA LEU A 70 5.87 -1.80 -13.68
C LEU A 70 5.93 -0.77 -12.56
N SER A 71 5.26 0.36 -12.75
CA SER A 71 5.26 1.50 -11.82
C SER A 71 4.06 1.51 -10.87
N ALA A 72 2.94 0.85 -11.21
CA ALA A 72 1.79 0.82 -10.31
C ALA A 72 1.06 -0.52 -10.25
N LEU A 73 0.40 -0.74 -9.11
CA LEU A 73 -0.50 -1.87 -8.89
C LEU A 73 -1.85 -1.40 -8.35
N ALA A 74 -2.92 -2.03 -8.80
CA ALA A 74 -4.25 -1.81 -8.22
C ALA A 74 -5.03 -3.13 -8.12
N ARG A 75 -5.82 -3.29 -7.07
CA ARG A 75 -6.77 -4.41 -6.98
C ARG A 75 -7.87 -4.23 -8.02
N ASP A 76 -8.02 -5.17 -8.93
CA ASP A 76 -9.02 -5.15 -10.00
C ASP A 76 -10.05 -6.26 -9.82
N GLY A 77 -10.99 -6.04 -8.89
CA GLY A 77 -12.02 -7.00 -8.56
C GLY A 77 -11.53 -8.19 -7.72
N ARG A 78 -12.22 -9.33 -7.84
CA ARG A 78 -11.85 -10.55 -7.13
C ARG A 78 -10.87 -11.38 -7.95
N GLY A 79 -9.70 -11.64 -7.37
CA GLY A 79 -8.71 -12.55 -7.97
C GLY A 79 -7.91 -11.95 -9.13
N THR A 80 -7.96 -10.63 -9.32
CA THR A 80 -7.18 -9.91 -10.34
C THR A 80 -6.48 -8.70 -9.72
N VAL A 81 -5.26 -8.45 -10.17
CA VAL A 81 -4.48 -7.24 -9.92
C VAL A 81 -4.19 -6.61 -11.29
N ALA A 82 -4.46 -5.32 -11.41
CA ALA A 82 -3.99 -4.52 -12.53
C ALA A 82 -2.56 -4.06 -12.22
N ALA A 83 -1.66 -4.17 -13.19
CA ALA A 83 -0.28 -3.73 -13.13
C ALA A 83 -0.01 -2.80 -14.32
N LEU A 84 0.38 -1.57 -14.02
CA LEU A 84 0.63 -0.52 -15.01
C LEU A 84 2.13 -0.44 -15.28
N SER A 85 2.47 -0.39 -16.57
CA SER A 85 3.82 -0.09 -17.04
C SER A 85 3.93 1.40 -17.38
N ASP A 86 5.05 2.04 -17.05
CA ASP A 86 5.40 3.40 -17.48
C ASP A 86 5.35 3.53 -19.01
N ARG A 87 5.57 2.42 -19.73
CA ARG A 87 5.47 2.32 -21.21
C ARG A 87 4.03 2.20 -21.71
N SER A 88 3.05 2.64 -20.91
CA SER A 88 1.64 2.68 -21.31
C SER A 88 1.01 1.33 -21.61
N ALA A 89 1.41 0.27 -20.91
CA ALA A 89 0.76 -1.03 -20.96
C ALA A 89 0.09 -1.35 -19.63
N LEU A 90 -1.18 -1.70 -19.65
CA LEU A 90 -1.95 -2.11 -18.48
C LEU A 90 -2.20 -3.61 -18.54
N PHE A 91 -1.49 -4.35 -17.69
CA PHE A 91 -1.67 -5.80 -17.55
C PHE A 91 -2.74 -6.12 -16.51
N ARG A 92 -3.49 -7.19 -16.74
CA ARG A 92 -4.37 -7.80 -15.75
C ARG A 92 -3.78 -9.14 -15.34
N LEU A 93 -3.32 -9.23 -14.10
CA LEU A 93 -2.65 -10.39 -13.57
C LEU A 93 -3.60 -11.20 -12.68
N ASP A 94 -3.46 -12.53 -12.68
CA ASP A 94 -4.05 -13.36 -11.64
C ASP A 94 -3.47 -13.01 -10.28
N ALA A 95 -4.29 -12.63 -9.30
CA ALA A 95 -3.81 -12.11 -8.02
C ALA A 95 -3.01 -13.14 -7.20
N ARG A 96 -3.21 -14.45 -7.43
CA ARG A 96 -2.51 -15.51 -6.70
C ARG A 96 -1.22 -15.94 -7.40
N THR A 97 -1.28 -16.17 -8.71
CA THR A 97 -0.17 -16.72 -9.48
C THR A 97 0.67 -15.66 -10.18
N LEU A 98 0.19 -14.41 -10.22
CA LEU A 98 0.75 -13.26 -10.96
C LEU A 98 0.81 -13.46 -12.49
N LYS A 99 0.28 -14.55 -13.02
CA LYS A 99 0.27 -14.79 -14.47
C LYS A 99 -0.57 -13.75 -15.18
N PRO A 100 -0.07 -13.12 -16.25
CA PRO A 100 -0.86 -12.22 -17.09
C PRO A 100 -2.05 -12.96 -17.71
N ARG A 101 -3.20 -12.27 -17.76
CA ARG A 101 -4.44 -12.76 -18.37
C ARG A 101 -4.85 -11.90 -19.56
N ASP A 102 -4.39 -10.65 -19.54
CA ASP A 102 -4.78 -9.64 -20.51
C ASP A 102 -3.78 -8.48 -20.48
N VAL A 103 -3.65 -7.75 -21.58
CA VAL A 103 -2.90 -6.51 -21.70
C VAL A 103 -3.67 -5.51 -22.55
N THR A 104 -3.78 -4.28 -22.06
CA THR A 104 -4.47 -3.17 -22.75
C THR A 104 -3.46 -2.05 -22.94
N PRO A 105 -3.20 -1.60 -24.19
CA PRO A 105 -2.39 -0.42 -24.44
C PRO A 105 -3.14 0.84 -23.99
N LEU A 106 -2.42 1.78 -23.41
CA LEU A 106 -2.91 3.12 -23.11
C LEU A 106 -2.19 4.14 -24.00
N ALA A 107 -2.80 5.31 -24.19
CA ALA A 107 -2.18 6.40 -24.91
C ALA A 107 -2.73 7.75 -24.42
N ASP A 108 -2.04 8.83 -24.72
CA ASP A 108 -2.56 10.18 -24.55
C ASP A 108 -3.58 10.53 -25.66
N GLU A 109 -4.10 11.75 -25.64
CA GLU A 109 -5.10 12.26 -26.59
C GLU A 109 -4.57 12.33 -28.03
N ASN A 110 -3.27 12.24 -28.24
CA ASN A 110 -2.60 12.26 -29.55
C ASN A 110 -2.17 10.85 -30.00
N GLY A 111 -2.43 9.83 -29.19
CA GLY A 111 -2.00 8.46 -29.45
C GLY A 111 -0.54 8.19 -29.04
N ALA A 112 0.11 9.10 -28.30
CA ALA A 112 1.46 8.90 -27.80
C ALA A 112 1.46 8.11 -26.49
N ALA A 113 2.58 7.43 -26.21
CA ALA A 113 2.77 6.76 -24.93
C ALA A 113 2.83 7.78 -23.79
N LEU A 114 2.30 7.39 -22.64
CA LEU A 114 2.44 8.08 -21.37
C LEU A 114 3.70 7.59 -20.66
N ASP A 115 4.21 8.42 -19.77
CA ASP A 115 5.03 8.01 -18.64
C ASP A 115 4.08 7.79 -17.47
N ALA A 116 3.59 6.56 -17.33
CA ALA A 116 2.40 6.24 -16.53
C ALA A 116 2.80 5.65 -15.19
N GLU A 117 2.55 6.38 -14.07
CA GLU A 117 3.14 6.07 -12.78
C GLU A 117 2.14 5.57 -11.73
N GLY A 118 0.95 6.10 -11.65
CA GLY A 118 -0.03 5.71 -10.65
C GLY A 118 -1.30 5.13 -11.23
N LEU A 119 -1.93 4.19 -10.51
CA LEU A 119 -3.10 3.45 -10.99
C LEU A 119 -4.17 3.29 -9.91
N VAL A 120 -5.40 3.61 -10.26
CA VAL A 120 -6.59 3.28 -9.46
C VAL A 120 -7.63 2.60 -10.35
N VAL A 121 -8.25 1.54 -9.82
CA VAL A 121 -9.50 1.00 -10.38
C VAL A 121 -10.67 1.69 -9.70
N ASP A 122 -11.44 2.45 -10.47
CA ASP A 122 -12.60 3.17 -9.95
C ASP A 122 -13.81 2.25 -9.76
N ARG A 123 -14.87 2.74 -9.12
CA ARG A 123 -16.07 1.97 -8.76
C ARG A 123 -16.85 1.45 -9.95
N ASP A 124 -16.82 2.17 -11.06
CA ASP A 124 -17.45 1.78 -12.33
C ASP A 124 -16.59 0.82 -13.16
N GLY A 125 -15.40 0.48 -12.64
CA GLY A 125 -14.43 -0.38 -13.30
C GLY A 125 -13.49 0.36 -14.26
N SER A 126 -13.66 1.66 -14.47
CA SER A 126 -12.70 2.47 -15.23
C SER A 126 -11.37 2.60 -14.46
N TYR A 127 -10.32 2.97 -15.17
CA TYR A 127 -9.00 3.21 -14.60
C TYR A 127 -8.74 4.71 -14.47
N LEU A 128 -8.12 5.11 -13.37
CA LEU A 128 -7.51 6.44 -13.22
C LEU A 128 -6.01 6.22 -13.22
N VAL A 129 -5.30 6.96 -14.07
CA VAL A 129 -3.86 6.82 -14.30
C VAL A 129 -3.21 8.18 -14.18
N SER A 130 -2.17 8.30 -13.34
CA SER A 130 -1.29 9.46 -13.32
C SER A 130 -0.21 9.34 -14.40
N SER A 131 0.34 10.46 -14.83
CA SER A 131 1.44 10.54 -15.77
C SER A 131 2.43 11.58 -15.29
N GLU A 132 3.71 11.31 -15.46
CA GLU A 132 4.80 12.12 -14.98
C GLU A 132 5.29 13.15 -16.00
N THR A 133 5.46 12.77 -17.26
CA THR A 133 5.99 13.65 -18.32
C THR A 133 5.16 14.93 -18.47
N GLU A 134 3.84 14.80 -18.41
CA GLU A 134 2.89 15.89 -18.25
C GLU A 134 2.07 15.58 -17.01
N PRO A 135 2.30 16.23 -15.86
CA PRO A 135 1.58 15.95 -14.63
C PRO A 135 0.08 15.99 -14.86
N SER A 136 -0.53 14.81 -14.91
CA SER A 136 -1.94 14.66 -15.26
C SER A 136 -2.53 13.43 -14.60
N VAL A 137 -3.85 13.41 -14.47
CA VAL A 137 -4.63 12.21 -14.13
C VAL A 137 -5.69 12.03 -15.19
N ARG A 138 -5.62 10.92 -15.91
CA ARG A 138 -6.59 10.55 -16.97
C ARG A 138 -7.48 9.42 -16.50
N ARG A 139 -8.70 9.41 -16.99
CA ARG A 139 -9.63 8.29 -16.83
C ARG A 139 -9.69 7.50 -18.13
N TYR A 140 -9.52 6.17 -18.00
CA TYR A 140 -9.59 5.25 -19.13
C TYR A 140 -10.73 4.24 -18.94
N SER A 141 -11.32 3.82 -20.06
CA SER A 141 -12.21 2.66 -20.12
C SER A 141 -11.41 1.36 -19.88
N ARG A 142 -12.12 0.26 -19.75
CA ARG A 142 -11.49 -1.10 -19.67
C ARG A 142 -10.74 -1.49 -20.93
N THR A 143 -11.01 -0.83 -22.04
CA THR A 143 -10.40 -1.05 -23.36
C THR A 143 -9.32 -0.03 -23.72
N GLY A 144 -8.95 0.85 -22.76
CA GLY A 144 -7.87 1.83 -22.94
C GLY A 144 -8.30 3.15 -23.60
N GLU A 145 -9.61 3.38 -23.81
CA GLU A 145 -10.12 4.64 -24.36
C GLU A 145 -10.13 5.73 -23.27
N ILE A 146 -9.70 6.94 -23.60
CA ILE A 146 -9.77 8.10 -22.70
C ILE A 146 -11.22 8.51 -22.51
N LEU A 147 -11.67 8.52 -21.25
CA LEU A 147 -13.01 8.99 -20.84
C LEU A 147 -12.98 10.42 -20.29
N GLY A 148 -11.81 10.96 -19.98
CA GLY A 148 -11.65 12.33 -19.49
C GLY A 148 -10.35 12.53 -18.71
N ARG A 149 -10.14 13.77 -18.28
CA ARG A 149 -9.00 14.21 -17.46
C ARG A 149 -9.50 14.92 -16.20
N LEU A 150 -8.73 14.80 -15.13
CA LEU A 150 -8.96 15.58 -13.90
C LEU A 150 -8.21 16.92 -14.02
N PRO A 151 -8.75 18.01 -13.42
CA PRO A 151 -8.04 19.28 -13.36
C PRO A 151 -6.80 19.15 -12.49
N VAL A 152 -5.66 19.67 -12.96
CA VAL A 152 -4.40 19.72 -12.22
C VAL A 152 -4.07 21.20 -11.95
N PRO A 153 -3.68 21.58 -10.71
CA PRO A 153 -3.22 22.92 -10.40
C PRO A 153 -1.97 23.30 -11.21
N ASP A 154 -1.90 24.55 -11.67
CA ASP A 154 -0.80 25.01 -12.54
C ASP A 154 0.57 24.88 -11.87
N ASP A 155 0.68 25.14 -10.56
CA ASP A 155 1.93 25.02 -9.83
C ASP A 155 2.46 23.58 -9.69
N LEU A 156 1.64 22.56 -9.99
CA LEU A 156 2.05 21.14 -10.06
C LEU A 156 2.50 20.73 -11.46
N ARG A 157 2.41 21.60 -12.46
CA ARG A 157 2.97 21.33 -13.79
C ARG A 157 4.49 21.32 -13.74
N THR A 158 5.11 20.73 -14.75
CA THR A 158 6.56 20.78 -14.92
C THR A 158 7.05 22.21 -15.21
N ALA A 159 8.26 22.51 -14.81
CA ALA A 159 8.90 23.80 -15.14
C ALA A 159 9.01 23.99 -16.67
N PRO A 160 8.86 25.20 -17.22
CA PRO A 160 8.72 26.50 -16.52
C PRO A 160 7.28 26.88 -16.12
N GLU A 161 6.24 26.14 -16.57
CA GLU A 161 4.82 26.46 -16.31
C GLU A 161 4.44 26.29 -14.84
N GLY A 162 5.08 25.39 -14.13
CA GLY A 162 4.88 25.11 -12.71
C GLY A 162 6.20 24.86 -11.98
N GLY A 163 6.10 24.20 -10.81
CA GLY A 163 7.23 23.94 -9.93
C GLY A 163 7.69 22.46 -9.91
N ALA A 164 7.03 21.58 -10.65
CA ALA A 164 7.40 20.17 -10.65
C ALA A 164 8.70 19.94 -11.43
N ARG A 165 9.50 19.00 -10.95
CA ARG A 165 10.69 18.52 -11.65
C ARG A 165 10.24 17.69 -12.86
N ALA A 166 10.91 17.88 -14.00
CA ALA A 166 10.78 16.92 -15.09
C ALA A 166 11.28 15.54 -14.62
N ASN A 167 10.56 14.49 -14.91
CA ASN A 167 10.83 13.13 -14.42
C ASN A 167 10.97 13.11 -12.88
N GLY A 168 9.87 13.40 -12.18
CA GLY A 168 9.81 13.50 -10.72
C GLY A 168 8.53 14.21 -10.26
N SER A 169 7.43 14.03 -11.01
CA SER A 169 6.15 14.67 -10.75
C SER A 169 5.12 13.71 -10.13
N PHE A 170 3.98 13.47 -10.76
CA PHE A 170 2.95 12.57 -10.22
C PHE A 170 3.36 11.11 -10.32
N GLU A 171 3.59 10.51 -9.16
CA GLU A 171 3.84 9.10 -8.94
C GLU A 171 2.57 8.39 -8.46
N GLY A 172 2.57 7.98 -7.19
CA GLY A 172 1.51 7.18 -6.61
C GLY A 172 0.12 7.80 -6.68
N LEU A 173 -0.87 6.95 -6.91
CA LEU A 173 -2.27 7.34 -7.02
C LEU A 173 -3.15 6.40 -6.19
N THR A 174 -4.02 6.95 -5.34
CA THR A 174 -4.90 6.13 -4.51
C THR A 174 -6.28 6.72 -4.31
N LEU A 175 -7.28 5.85 -4.19
CA LEU A 175 -8.65 6.20 -3.86
C LEU A 175 -8.96 5.82 -2.42
N LEU A 176 -9.28 6.82 -1.57
CA LEU A 176 -9.63 6.58 -0.18
C LEU A 176 -10.88 5.69 -0.05
N PRO A 177 -11.01 4.93 1.05
CA PRO A 177 -12.20 4.13 1.32
C PRO A 177 -13.46 4.95 1.19
N GLY A 178 -14.48 4.36 0.55
CA GLY A 178 -15.68 5.09 0.19
C GLY A 178 -15.59 5.74 -1.19
N GLY A 179 -14.42 5.79 -1.88
CA GLY A 179 -14.27 6.19 -3.28
C GLY A 179 -14.68 7.63 -3.59
N ARG A 180 -14.65 8.51 -2.57
CA ARG A 180 -15.01 9.92 -2.72
C ARG A 180 -13.80 10.84 -2.85
N THR A 181 -12.63 10.39 -2.45
CA THR A 181 -11.40 11.20 -2.46
C THR A 181 -10.30 10.41 -3.13
N LEU A 182 -9.81 10.94 -4.24
CA LEU A 182 -8.61 10.50 -4.93
C LEU A 182 -7.44 11.32 -4.41
N ILE A 183 -6.26 10.73 -4.28
CA ILE A 183 -5.02 11.41 -3.89
C ILE A 183 -3.91 10.95 -4.82
N ALA A 184 -3.15 11.89 -5.40
CA ALA A 184 -1.87 11.64 -6.07
C ALA A 184 -0.74 12.26 -5.25
N SER A 185 0.40 11.59 -5.17
CA SER A 185 1.65 12.14 -4.64
C SER A 185 2.54 12.65 -5.77
N MET A 186 3.29 13.73 -5.49
CA MET A 186 4.51 14.02 -6.26
C MET A 186 5.59 13.03 -5.79
N GLU A 187 6.57 12.74 -6.64
CA GLU A 187 7.76 11.97 -6.23
C GLU A 187 8.70 12.85 -5.39
N TYR A 188 8.99 14.05 -5.88
CA TYR A 188 9.93 14.98 -5.26
C TYR A 188 9.27 16.31 -4.91
N PRO A 189 9.96 17.14 -4.07
CA PRO A 189 9.54 18.50 -3.77
C PRO A 189 9.44 19.38 -5.02
N LEU A 190 8.47 20.31 -5.01
CA LEU A 190 8.39 21.35 -6.02
C LEU A 190 9.54 22.36 -5.86
N ALA A 191 9.86 23.08 -6.92
CA ALA A 191 10.77 24.21 -6.85
C ALA A 191 10.29 25.22 -5.79
N GLY A 192 11.17 25.55 -4.84
CA GLY A 192 10.86 26.45 -3.71
C GLY A 192 10.30 25.76 -2.47
N ASP A 193 9.94 24.50 -2.51
CA ASP A 193 9.59 23.72 -1.31
C ASP A 193 10.85 23.29 -0.55
N PRO A 194 10.77 23.03 0.77
CA PRO A 194 11.85 22.37 1.50
C PRO A 194 12.23 21.04 0.84
N ALA A 195 13.52 20.71 0.82
CA ALA A 195 14.08 19.57 0.10
C ALA A 195 13.54 18.18 0.53
N ASP A 196 12.85 18.13 1.66
CA ASP A 196 12.22 16.91 2.20
C ASP A 196 10.68 16.96 2.15
N THR A 197 10.07 17.95 1.50
CA THR A 197 8.63 18.20 1.55
C THR A 197 7.96 17.92 0.21
N VAL A 198 7.28 16.80 0.12
CA VAL A 198 6.53 16.36 -1.07
C VAL A 198 5.07 16.78 -0.95
N ARG A 199 4.46 17.18 -2.06
CA ARG A 199 3.05 17.57 -2.16
C ARG A 199 2.19 16.37 -2.55
N LEU A 200 1.00 16.26 -1.91
CA LEU A 200 -0.05 15.34 -2.34
C LEU A 200 -1.28 16.16 -2.71
N GLN A 201 -1.75 16.02 -3.94
CA GLN A 201 -2.98 16.65 -4.42
C GLN A 201 -4.15 15.71 -4.25
N SER A 202 -5.26 16.18 -3.68
CA SER A 202 -6.49 15.40 -3.67
C SER A 202 -7.54 15.96 -4.62
N TRP A 203 -8.46 15.08 -5.02
CA TRP A 203 -9.69 15.42 -5.72
C TRP A 203 -10.88 14.83 -4.97
N ARG A 204 -11.97 15.57 -4.93
CA ARG A 204 -13.23 15.11 -4.33
C ARG A 204 -14.25 14.80 -5.42
N ARG A 205 -14.89 13.66 -5.32
CA ARG A 205 -15.96 13.25 -6.23
C ARG A 205 -17.20 14.08 -5.98
N THR A 206 -17.77 14.65 -7.03
CA THR A 206 -19.06 15.34 -7.03
C THR A 206 -20.22 14.36 -7.16
N GLY A 207 -21.45 14.85 -7.03
CA GLY A 207 -22.66 14.02 -7.15
C GLY A 207 -22.82 13.32 -8.51
N HIS A 208 -22.25 13.87 -9.57
CA HIS A 208 -22.31 13.33 -10.93
C HIS A 208 -21.14 12.39 -11.29
N GLY A 209 -20.28 12.07 -10.33
CA GLY A 209 -19.16 11.15 -10.55
C GLY A 209 -17.84 11.83 -10.94
N ASP A 210 -17.85 13.09 -11.33
CA ASP A 210 -16.67 13.86 -11.66
C ASP A 210 -15.84 14.20 -10.43
N PHE A 211 -14.55 14.44 -10.66
CA PHE A 211 -13.63 14.87 -9.63
C PHE A 211 -13.34 16.37 -9.74
N ARG A 212 -13.34 17.08 -8.60
CA ARG A 212 -12.91 18.46 -8.48
C ARG A 212 -11.74 18.56 -7.51
N LEU A 213 -10.88 19.56 -7.71
CA LEU A 213 -9.75 19.84 -6.83
C LEU A 213 -10.22 19.88 -5.37
N GLY A 214 -9.47 19.20 -4.52
CA GLY A 214 -9.67 19.09 -3.08
C GLY A 214 -8.50 19.68 -2.30
N THR A 215 -8.30 19.18 -1.08
CA THR A 215 -7.22 19.60 -0.19
C THR A 215 -5.87 19.15 -0.74
N ARG A 216 -4.88 20.01 -0.60
CA ARG A 216 -3.47 19.66 -0.81
C ARG A 216 -2.84 19.33 0.54
N TYR A 217 -2.06 18.24 0.55
CA TYR A 217 -1.32 17.80 1.72
C TYR A 217 0.18 17.95 1.50
N THR A 218 0.93 17.96 2.59
CA THR A 218 2.40 17.87 2.58
C THR A 218 2.83 16.60 3.32
N TYR A 219 3.91 16.01 2.86
CA TYR A 219 4.51 14.83 3.44
C TYR A 219 6.03 15.01 3.47
N ARG A 220 6.67 14.65 4.57
CA ARG A 220 8.12 14.77 4.70
C ARG A 220 8.77 13.43 4.45
N THR A 221 9.57 13.35 3.39
CA THR A 221 10.39 12.16 3.08
C THR A 221 11.62 12.09 3.99
N ASP A 222 12.22 10.91 4.04
CA ASP A 222 13.56 10.78 4.59
C ASP A 222 14.58 11.44 3.63
N PRO A 223 15.72 11.92 4.14
CA PRO A 223 16.72 12.56 3.31
C PRO A 223 17.16 11.69 2.13
N GLY A 224 17.08 12.26 0.92
CA GLY A 224 17.50 11.59 -0.32
C GLY A 224 16.51 10.57 -0.88
N LEU A 225 15.34 10.40 -0.28
CA LEU A 225 14.27 9.52 -0.80
C LEU A 225 13.16 10.33 -1.46
N GLY A 226 12.55 9.74 -2.49
CA GLY A 226 11.30 10.18 -3.11
C GLY A 226 10.12 9.31 -2.69
N VAL A 227 8.90 9.77 -2.94
CA VAL A 227 7.68 8.97 -2.78
C VAL A 227 7.41 8.25 -4.08
N SER A 228 7.63 6.95 -4.12
CA SER A 228 7.36 6.15 -5.33
C SER A 228 5.93 5.61 -5.38
N GLU A 229 5.24 5.44 -4.25
CA GLU A 229 3.83 5.02 -4.28
C GLU A 229 3.08 5.39 -3.01
N VAL A 230 1.78 5.61 -3.14
CA VAL A 230 0.84 5.78 -2.03
C VAL A 230 -0.38 4.88 -2.23
N THR A 231 -0.73 4.09 -1.24
CA THR A 231 -1.95 3.27 -1.29
C THR A 231 -2.77 3.37 -0.02
N ALA A 232 -4.09 3.54 -0.18
CA ALA A 232 -4.99 3.70 0.95
C ALA A 232 -5.23 2.37 1.67
N THR A 233 -5.14 2.41 3.00
CA THR A 233 -5.58 1.31 3.85
C THR A 233 -7.10 1.35 4.05
N PRO A 234 -7.74 0.23 4.45
CA PRO A 234 -9.16 0.24 4.81
C PRO A 234 -9.53 1.22 5.94
N SER A 235 -8.55 1.62 6.76
CA SER A 235 -8.76 2.62 7.82
C SER A 235 -8.72 4.06 7.30
N GLY A 236 -8.37 4.28 6.02
CA GLY A 236 -8.23 5.60 5.42
C GLY A 236 -6.91 6.30 5.69
N ARG A 237 -5.92 5.61 6.29
CA ARG A 237 -4.52 6.02 6.32
C ARG A 237 -3.85 5.65 5.00
N LEU A 238 -2.68 6.22 4.72
CA LEU A 238 -1.90 5.84 3.55
C LEU A 238 -0.71 4.98 3.98
N LEU A 239 -0.48 3.89 3.25
CA LEU A 239 0.85 3.31 3.12
C LEU A 239 1.60 4.15 2.10
N VAL A 240 2.84 4.49 2.40
CA VAL A 240 3.73 5.26 1.52
C VAL A 240 5.00 4.46 1.33
N LEU A 241 5.39 4.29 0.09
CA LEU A 241 6.67 3.71 -0.28
C LEU A 241 7.64 4.86 -0.58
N GLU A 242 8.72 4.95 0.19
CA GLU A 242 9.83 5.86 -0.09
C GLU A 242 10.99 5.07 -0.67
N ARG A 243 11.56 5.59 -1.75
CA ARG A 243 12.64 4.95 -2.49
C ARG A 243 13.75 5.94 -2.83
N GLY A 244 14.96 5.44 -2.90
CA GLY A 244 16.12 6.16 -3.42
C GLY A 244 17.20 5.18 -3.88
N PHE A 245 18.07 5.62 -4.79
CA PHE A 245 19.19 4.84 -5.29
C PHE A 245 20.52 5.57 -5.03
N THR A 246 21.50 4.82 -4.54
CA THR A 246 22.87 5.33 -4.34
C THR A 246 23.84 4.46 -5.13
N SER A 247 24.55 5.09 -6.07
CA SER A 247 25.53 4.38 -6.90
C SER A 247 26.57 3.65 -6.04
N GLY A 248 26.82 2.38 -6.37
CA GLY A 248 27.75 1.50 -5.64
C GLY A 248 27.19 0.91 -4.33
N VAL A 249 26.02 1.37 -3.86
CA VAL A 249 25.34 0.86 -2.66
C VAL A 249 24.05 0.11 -3.02
N GLY A 250 23.24 0.69 -3.91
CA GLY A 250 21.95 0.13 -4.33
C GLY A 250 20.77 0.94 -3.85
N ASN A 251 19.61 0.28 -3.82
CA ASN A 251 18.33 0.87 -3.44
C ASN A 251 18.15 0.95 -1.92
N THR A 252 17.50 2.02 -1.48
CA THR A 252 16.88 2.15 -0.17
C THR A 252 15.37 2.15 -0.40
N VAL A 253 14.63 1.28 0.29
CA VAL A 253 13.17 1.16 0.15
C VAL A 253 12.55 1.05 1.53
N ARG A 254 11.69 2.00 1.89
CA ARG A 254 11.05 2.09 3.20
C ARG A 254 9.54 2.19 3.09
N LEU A 255 8.85 1.42 3.91
CA LEU A 255 7.39 1.43 3.99
C LEU A 255 6.95 2.22 5.23
N TYR A 256 6.12 3.23 5.01
CA TYR A 256 5.55 4.08 6.06
C TYR A 256 4.04 3.96 6.16
N LEU A 257 3.50 4.30 7.31
CA LEU A 257 2.07 4.53 7.53
C LEU A 257 1.87 5.98 7.95
N THR A 258 0.98 6.70 7.24
CA THR A 258 0.68 8.10 7.57
C THR A 258 -0.46 8.22 8.57
N ASP A 259 -0.66 9.45 9.07
CA ASP A 259 -1.94 9.86 9.63
C ASP A 259 -3.05 9.84 8.57
N ARG A 260 -4.30 9.88 9.03
CA ARG A 260 -5.44 9.91 8.10
C ARG A 260 -5.53 11.28 7.43
N PRO A 261 -5.56 11.38 6.07
CA PRO A 261 -5.88 12.62 5.39
C PRO A 261 -7.21 13.20 5.88
N GLY A 262 -7.24 14.53 6.13
CA GLY A 262 -8.42 15.24 6.63
C GLY A 262 -8.32 15.73 8.08
N GLY A 263 -7.33 15.28 8.87
CA GLY A 263 -7.04 15.80 10.20
C GLY A 263 -6.11 17.03 10.24
N GLY A 264 -5.66 17.48 9.07
CA GLY A 264 -4.71 18.57 8.85
C GLY A 264 -4.14 18.48 7.45
N THR A 265 -3.28 19.41 7.05
CA THR A 265 -2.62 19.42 5.74
C THR A 265 -1.24 18.75 5.76
N ALA A 266 -0.54 18.74 6.89
CA ALA A 266 0.71 18.01 7.06
C ALA A 266 0.40 16.58 7.54
N LEU A 267 0.86 15.59 6.79
CA LEU A 267 0.70 14.17 7.13
C LEU A 267 1.91 13.72 7.95
N GLY A 268 1.67 13.34 9.20
CA GLY A 268 2.65 12.63 10.01
C GLY A 268 2.89 11.21 9.47
N LYS A 269 4.08 10.65 9.70
CA LYS A 269 4.43 9.30 9.27
C LYS A 269 5.05 8.47 10.39
N ARG A 270 4.91 7.16 10.28
CA ARG A 270 5.58 6.16 11.12
C ARG A 270 6.19 5.08 10.25
N LEU A 271 7.49 4.82 10.43
CA LEU A 271 8.16 3.71 9.74
C LEU A 271 7.51 2.39 10.13
N LEU A 272 7.16 1.59 9.15
CA LEU A 272 6.71 0.21 9.32
C LEU A 272 7.86 -0.78 9.12
N ALA A 273 8.66 -0.61 8.06
CA ALA A 273 9.87 -1.40 7.81
C ALA A 273 10.81 -0.67 6.85
N ASP A 274 12.12 -0.88 7.03
CA ASP A 274 13.11 -0.78 5.99
C ASP A 274 13.18 -2.18 5.31
N LEU A 275 13.02 -2.26 4.01
CA LEU A 275 13.00 -3.55 3.31
C LEU A 275 14.38 -4.21 3.25
N ALA A 276 15.44 -3.46 3.55
CA ALA A 276 16.79 -4.03 3.73
C ALA A 276 16.84 -5.02 4.91
N ASP A 277 15.96 -4.87 5.90
CA ASP A 277 15.90 -5.75 7.08
C ASP A 277 15.09 -7.04 6.84
N CYS A 278 14.49 -7.20 5.66
CA CYS A 278 13.75 -8.42 5.33
C CYS A 278 14.70 -9.61 5.14
N PRO A 279 14.28 -10.84 5.50
CA PRO A 279 15.05 -12.03 5.11
C PRO A 279 15.02 -12.17 3.58
N SER A 280 16.18 -12.45 2.98
CA SER A 280 16.32 -12.50 1.51
C SER A 280 15.57 -13.64 0.83
N LEU A 281 15.20 -14.69 1.57
CA LEU A 281 14.54 -15.90 1.08
C LEU A 281 15.24 -16.56 -0.11
N GLY A 282 16.54 -16.31 -0.28
CA GLY A 282 17.33 -16.84 -1.40
C GLY A 282 17.26 -15.99 -2.69
N ALA A 283 16.71 -14.78 -2.64
CA ALA A 283 16.75 -13.86 -3.76
C ALA A 283 18.18 -13.50 -4.14
N THR A 284 18.38 -13.15 -5.42
CA THR A 284 19.63 -12.65 -5.96
C THR A 284 19.43 -11.26 -6.56
N ALA A 285 20.48 -10.46 -6.67
CA ALA A 285 20.44 -9.15 -7.30
C ALA A 285 21.49 -9.09 -8.42
N GLY A 286 21.16 -8.41 -9.52
CA GLY A 286 22.03 -8.22 -10.67
C GLY A 286 23.06 -7.08 -10.48
N GLN A 287 22.91 -6.29 -9.40
CA GLN A 287 23.79 -5.17 -9.06
C GLN A 287 23.97 -5.12 -7.53
N PRO A 288 24.96 -4.36 -7.00
CA PRO A 288 25.14 -4.19 -5.56
C PRO A 288 23.84 -3.70 -4.89
N GLN A 289 23.44 -4.38 -3.81
CA GLN A 289 22.26 -4.04 -3.00
C GLN A 289 22.55 -4.36 -1.53
N PRO A 290 22.05 -3.55 -0.56
CA PRO A 290 22.14 -3.86 0.87
C PRO A 290 21.44 -5.19 1.22
N ASN A 291 20.41 -5.54 0.48
CA ASN A 291 19.69 -6.81 0.56
C ASN A 291 19.35 -7.28 -0.87
N PRO A 292 19.61 -8.55 -1.25
CA PRO A 292 19.34 -9.05 -2.60
C PRO A 292 17.87 -8.94 -3.06
N LEU A 293 16.93 -8.74 -2.12
CA LEU A 293 15.52 -8.48 -2.45
C LEU A 293 15.29 -7.10 -3.03
N LEU A 294 16.17 -6.13 -2.73
CA LEU A 294 15.94 -4.75 -3.12
C LEU A 294 16.10 -4.55 -4.62
N ASP A 295 15.20 -3.76 -5.16
CA ASP A 295 15.23 -3.25 -6.52
C ASP A 295 14.46 -1.92 -6.57
N ASN A 296 14.17 -1.40 -7.74
CA ASN A 296 13.46 -0.15 -7.99
C ASN A 296 11.95 -0.32 -7.72
N TYR A 297 11.53 -0.50 -6.45
CA TYR A 297 10.12 -0.69 -6.11
C TYR A 297 9.31 0.58 -6.29
N GLU A 298 8.25 0.50 -7.11
CA GLU A 298 7.35 1.60 -7.43
C GLU A 298 5.90 1.25 -7.18
N GLY A 299 5.41 0.12 -7.70
CA GLY A 299 4.01 -0.24 -7.55
C GLY A 299 3.67 -0.89 -6.21
N MET A 300 2.53 -0.50 -5.61
CA MET A 300 2.03 -1.08 -4.36
C MET A 300 0.50 -1.16 -4.33
N ALA A 301 -0.05 -2.29 -3.93
CA ALA A 301 -1.49 -2.47 -3.71
C ALA A 301 -1.82 -3.22 -2.43
N VAL A 302 -2.86 -2.78 -1.72
CA VAL A 302 -3.52 -3.59 -0.68
C VAL A 302 -4.46 -4.59 -1.36
N THR A 303 -4.06 -5.85 -1.42
CA THR A 303 -4.79 -6.90 -2.14
C THR A 303 -5.83 -7.62 -1.26
N GLY A 304 -5.67 -7.57 0.05
CA GLY A 304 -6.57 -8.25 0.98
C GLY A 304 -6.24 -8.02 2.45
N ARG A 305 -6.80 -8.89 3.27
CA ARG A 305 -6.50 -8.95 4.71
C ARG A 305 -6.56 -10.39 5.18
N THR A 306 -5.53 -10.82 5.89
CA THR A 306 -5.42 -12.16 6.48
C THR A 306 -4.98 -12.02 7.94
N GLU A 307 -5.66 -12.70 8.87
CA GLU A 307 -5.33 -12.71 10.29
C GLU A 307 -5.16 -11.30 10.90
N GLY A 308 -6.02 -10.36 10.48
CA GLY A 308 -5.98 -8.98 10.98
C GLY A 308 -4.88 -8.10 10.36
N ARG A 309 -4.01 -8.64 9.51
CA ARG A 309 -2.96 -7.91 8.80
C ARG A 309 -3.37 -7.64 7.36
N LEU A 310 -2.89 -6.55 6.79
CA LEU A 310 -3.07 -6.26 5.37
C LEU A 310 -2.16 -7.17 4.55
N ASP A 311 -2.70 -7.70 3.46
CA ASP A 311 -1.93 -8.32 2.40
C ASP A 311 -1.55 -7.20 1.41
N VAL A 312 -0.26 -6.92 1.31
CA VAL A 312 0.28 -5.87 0.44
C VAL A 312 1.17 -6.52 -0.61
N LEU A 313 0.90 -6.21 -1.86
CA LEU A 313 1.74 -6.59 -3.00
C LEU A 313 2.51 -5.36 -3.44
N ILE A 314 3.82 -5.49 -3.62
CA ILE A 314 4.67 -4.46 -4.23
C ILE A 314 5.39 -5.05 -5.42
N VAL A 315 5.75 -4.22 -6.39
CA VAL A 315 6.49 -4.59 -7.61
C VAL A 315 7.58 -3.58 -7.90
N SER A 316 8.69 -4.06 -8.44
CA SER A 316 9.77 -3.24 -8.95
C SER A 316 9.61 -2.97 -10.44
N ASP A 317 9.94 -1.74 -10.84
CA ASP A 317 10.26 -1.40 -12.22
C ASP A 317 11.69 -1.88 -12.55
N ASP A 318 11.84 -2.59 -13.65
CA ASP A 318 13.13 -3.08 -14.11
C ASP A 318 13.79 -2.17 -15.17
N ASN A 319 13.15 -1.06 -15.54
CA ASN A 319 13.63 -0.09 -16.54
C ASN A 319 14.13 -0.74 -17.85
N GLN A 320 13.70 -1.96 -18.16
CA GLN A 320 14.30 -2.82 -19.20
C GLN A 320 15.83 -2.96 -19.06
N ASN A 321 16.34 -2.77 -17.85
CA ASN A 321 17.77 -2.84 -17.54
C ASN A 321 18.17 -4.28 -17.20
N ALA A 322 19.29 -4.75 -17.74
CA ALA A 322 19.77 -6.11 -17.54
C ALA A 322 20.11 -6.45 -16.07
N VAL A 323 20.40 -5.45 -15.24
CA VAL A 323 20.78 -5.65 -13.82
C VAL A 323 19.64 -5.39 -12.84
N GLN A 324 18.49 -4.93 -13.33
CA GLN A 324 17.27 -4.75 -12.54
C GLN A 324 16.27 -5.87 -12.83
N THR A 325 15.38 -6.13 -11.92
CA THR A 325 14.49 -7.32 -11.92
C THR A 325 13.05 -6.90 -11.75
N THR A 326 12.15 -7.37 -12.61
CA THR A 326 10.70 -7.30 -12.36
C THR A 326 10.35 -8.26 -11.23
N ARG A 327 10.36 -7.76 -10.00
CA ARG A 327 10.18 -8.55 -8.77
C ARG A 327 8.93 -8.15 -8.02
N PHE A 328 8.15 -9.13 -7.62
CA PHE A 328 7.01 -8.94 -6.73
C PHE A 328 7.34 -9.40 -5.32
N LEU A 329 6.96 -8.60 -4.30
CA LEU A 329 6.97 -9.03 -2.90
C LEU A 329 5.55 -9.06 -2.34
N ARG A 330 5.23 -10.13 -1.61
CA ARG A 330 3.99 -10.22 -0.81
C ARG A 330 4.31 -9.96 0.65
N LEU A 331 3.80 -8.88 1.16
CA LEU A 331 4.01 -8.46 2.55
C LEU A 331 2.74 -8.66 3.38
N ARG A 332 2.93 -8.96 4.67
CA ARG A 332 1.89 -8.93 5.70
C ARG A 332 2.14 -7.73 6.59
N VAL A 333 1.24 -6.76 6.60
CA VAL A 333 1.44 -5.45 7.24
C VAL A 333 0.42 -5.22 8.35
N ARG A 334 0.90 -4.87 9.54
CA ARG A 334 0.09 -4.38 10.66
C ARG A 334 0.03 -2.84 10.57
N ALA A 335 -1.11 -2.27 10.11
CA ALA A 335 -1.33 -0.84 9.86
C ALA A 335 -2.50 -0.28 10.70
#